data_2bb92663edde740c05a749388a3a0784
#
_entry.id   2bb92663edde740c05a749388a3a0784
#
_cell.length_a   1.000
_cell.length_b   1.000
_cell.length_c   1.000
_cell.angle_alpha   90.00
_cell.angle_beta   90.00
_cell.angle_gamma   90.00
#
_symmetry.space_group_name_H-M   'P 1'
#
loop_
_entity.id
_entity.type
_entity.pdbx_description
1 polymer ?
#
loop_
_entity_poly.entity_id
_entity_poly.type
_entity_poly.pdbx_seq_one_letter_code
_entity_poly.pdbx_strand_id
1 'polypeptide(L)'
;MLVMACDLVVAADNAAFCDNTIDLGVCGTEFFNHPYDFGSRKAKELLFTAGWLSAQEAAATGFVNRVVPLAELEASTLNMASVIAAKPRFALKMAKEAINAAHDAMGRPQAMSTIFALHQLCHSHNMQVYGMPVSTFEIKKP
;
A
#
# COMPACT_ATOMS: atom_id res chain seq x y z
N MET A 1 -2.43 3.80 -1.91
CA MET A 1 -2.17 3.22 -3.25
C MET A 1 -0.79 3.59 -3.80
N LEU A 2 -0.43 4.88 -4.00
CA LEU A 2 0.87 5.25 -4.59
C LEU A 2 2.09 4.64 -3.86
N VAL A 3 2.10 4.67 -2.55
CA VAL A 3 3.21 4.12 -1.75
C VAL A 3 3.41 2.62 -2.00
N MET A 4 2.31 1.85 -2.11
CA MET A 4 2.37 0.41 -2.42
C MET A 4 2.91 0.11 -3.81
N ALA A 5 2.83 1.06 -4.74
CA ALA A 5 3.36 0.91 -6.10
C ALA A 5 4.87 1.25 -6.19
N CYS A 6 5.46 1.77 -5.12
CA CYS A 6 6.89 2.07 -5.06
C CYS A 6 7.69 0.84 -4.61
N ASP A 7 8.91 0.71 -5.11
CA ASP A 7 9.80 -0.41 -4.75
C ASP A 7 10.37 -0.26 -3.33
N LEU A 8 10.58 0.98 -2.87
CA LEU A 8 11.17 1.30 -1.57
C LEU A 8 10.46 2.49 -0.95
N VAL A 9 10.37 2.49 0.37
CA VAL A 9 9.68 3.54 1.14
C VAL A 9 10.59 4.03 2.28
N VAL A 10 10.87 5.32 2.28
CA VAL A 10 11.43 6.04 3.44
C VAL A 10 10.34 6.93 4.00
N ALA A 11 10.06 6.84 5.27
CA ALA A 11 9.01 7.60 5.94
C ALA A 11 9.56 8.55 7.00
N ALA A 12 8.91 9.70 7.16
CA ALA A 12 9.13 10.53 8.33
C ALA A 12 8.56 9.83 9.59
N ASP A 13 9.13 10.11 10.74
CA ASP A 13 8.73 9.55 12.03
C ASP A 13 7.30 9.90 12.46
N ASN A 14 6.78 11.02 11.93
CA ASN A 14 5.40 11.50 12.11
C ASN A 14 4.45 11.09 10.97
N ALA A 15 4.90 10.27 10.02
CA ALA A 15 4.03 9.78 8.95
C ALA A 15 3.07 8.71 9.43
N ALA A 16 1.88 8.68 8.83
CA ALA A 16 0.89 7.64 9.05
C ALA A 16 0.25 7.22 7.73
N PHE A 17 -0.17 5.97 7.65
CA PHE A 17 -0.75 5.34 6.48
C PHE A 17 -2.16 4.84 6.80
N CYS A 18 -3.08 5.00 5.88
CA CYS A 18 -4.43 4.49 6.00
C CYS A 18 -4.99 4.12 4.63
N ASP A 19 -5.73 3.03 4.57
CA ASP A 19 -6.66 2.73 3.49
C ASP A 19 -8.07 2.77 4.08
N ASN A 20 -8.76 3.88 3.88
CA ASN A 20 -10.11 4.12 4.38
C ASN A 20 -11.20 3.78 3.35
N THR A 21 -10.91 3.00 2.33
CA THR A 21 -11.88 2.64 1.29
C THR A 21 -13.09 1.92 1.84
N ILE A 22 -12.95 1.17 2.95
CA ILE A 22 -14.08 0.49 3.60
C ILE A 22 -15.13 1.49 4.13
N ASP A 23 -14.73 2.65 4.63
CA ASP A 23 -15.62 3.71 5.08
C ASP A 23 -16.43 4.32 3.92
N LEU A 24 -15.89 4.19 2.71
CA LEU A 24 -16.55 4.59 1.47
C LEU A 24 -17.42 3.47 0.88
N GLY A 25 -17.59 2.35 1.59
CA GLY A 25 -18.31 1.17 1.11
C GLY A 25 -17.58 0.40 0.00
N VAL A 26 -16.26 0.52 -0.09
CA VAL A 26 -15.42 -0.12 -1.10
C VAL A 26 -14.40 -1.04 -0.44
N CYS A 27 -14.09 -2.18 -1.03
CA CYS A 27 -13.34 -3.27 -0.40
C CYS A 27 -11.81 -3.13 -0.43
N GLY A 28 -11.27 -1.99 -0.81
CA GLY A 28 -9.83 -1.72 -0.94
C GLY A 28 -9.51 -0.96 -2.22
N THR A 29 -8.27 -0.53 -2.37
CA THR A 29 -7.80 0.14 -3.58
C THR A 29 -7.52 -0.86 -4.71
N GLU A 30 -7.55 -0.41 -5.97
CA GLU A 30 -7.33 -1.26 -7.15
C GLU A 30 -5.91 -1.83 -7.22
N PHE A 31 -4.91 -1.10 -6.72
CA PHE A 31 -3.56 -1.64 -6.53
C PHE A 31 -3.49 -2.35 -5.17
N PHE A 32 -3.98 -3.59 -5.15
CA PHE A 32 -4.17 -4.35 -3.92
C PHE A 32 -2.94 -5.17 -3.56
N ASN A 33 -1.99 -4.55 -2.86
CA ASN A 33 -0.76 -5.21 -2.42
C ASN A 33 -0.76 -5.54 -0.91
N HIS A 34 -1.84 -5.23 -0.19
CA HIS A 34 -1.95 -5.36 1.26
C HIS A 34 -1.50 -6.73 1.81
N PRO A 35 -1.95 -7.88 1.27
CA PRO A 35 -1.53 -9.17 1.81
C PRO A 35 -0.04 -9.47 1.63
N TYR A 36 0.57 -8.89 0.59
CA TYR A 36 1.99 -9.07 0.28
C TYR A 36 2.89 -8.20 1.15
N ASP A 37 2.42 -6.97 1.46
CA ASP A 37 3.16 -6.00 2.28
C ASP A 37 3.01 -6.24 3.79
N PHE A 38 1.82 -6.69 4.24
CA PHE A 38 1.46 -6.76 5.67
C PHE A 38 1.17 -8.18 6.15
N GLY A 39 1.06 -9.16 5.25
CA GLY A 39 0.49 -10.46 5.56
C GLY A 39 -1.03 -10.39 5.81
N SER A 40 -1.73 -11.52 5.66
CA SER A 40 -3.20 -11.57 5.60
C SER A 40 -3.90 -11.02 6.85
N ARG A 41 -3.34 -11.22 8.05
CA ARG A 41 -3.98 -10.79 9.31
C ARG A 41 -3.92 -9.29 9.49
N LYS A 42 -2.74 -8.69 9.29
CA LYS A 42 -2.58 -7.24 9.42
C LYS A 42 -3.31 -6.50 8.30
N ALA A 43 -3.29 -7.03 7.08
CA ALA A 43 -4.07 -6.49 5.96
C ALA A 43 -5.59 -6.44 6.28
N LYS A 44 -6.15 -7.52 6.86
CA LYS A 44 -7.55 -7.56 7.30
C LYS A 44 -7.84 -6.56 8.41
N GLU A 45 -6.97 -6.48 9.42
CA GLU A 45 -7.10 -5.50 10.51
C GLU A 45 -7.19 -4.08 9.94
N LEU A 46 -6.21 -3.68 9.12
CA LEU A 46 -6.16 -2.34 8.53
C LEU A 46 -7.39 -2.03 7.68
N LEU A 47 -7.77 -2.94 6.79
CA LEU A 47 -8.91 -2.73 5.90
C LEU A 47 -10.25 -2.76 6.66
N PHE A 48 -10.46 -3.70 7.58
CA PHE A 48 -11.75 -3.84 8.28
C PHE A 48 -12.03 -2.71 9.28
N THR A 49 -10.97 -2.09 9.79
CA THR A 49 -11.08 -1.01 10.76
C THR A 49 -10.89 0.37 10.16
N ALA A 50 -10.49 0.47 8.88
CA ALA A 50 -9.97 1.70 8.29
C ALA A 50 -8.89 2.35 9.19
N GLY A 51 -8.10 1.50 9.86
CA GLY A 51 -7.15 1.91 10.90
C GLY A 51 -5.93 2.63 10.34
N TRP A 52 -5.40 3.53 11.14
CA TRP A 52 -4.14 4.19 10.85
C TRP A 52 -2.96 3.32 11.28
N LEU A 53 -1.93 3.32 10.46
CA LEU A 53 -0.66 2.63 10.68
C LEU A 53 0.44 3.68 10.83
N SER A 54 1.10 3.75 11.96
CA SER A 54 2.24 4.66 12.17
C SER A 54 3.45 4.23 11.32
N ALA A 55 4.38 5.17 11.09
CA ALA A 55 5.62 4.87 10.37
C ALA A 55 6.41 3.72 11.02
N GLN A 56 6.45 3.67 12.34
CA GLN A 56 7.15 2.64 13.12
C GLN A 56 6.48 1.27 12.98
N GLU A 57 5.15 1.20 13.07
CA GLU A 57 4.41 -0.04 12.82
C GLU A 57 4.57 -0.51 11.38
N ALA A 58 4.52 0.40 10.41
CA ALA A 58 4.76 0.11 9.00
C ALA A 58 6.17 -0.45 8.75
N ALA A 59 7.18 0.08 9.45
CA ALA A 59 8.54 -0.45 9.39
C ALA A 59 8.64 -1.85 10.02
N ALA A 60 7.91 -2.10 11.11
CA ALA A 60 7.89 -3.43 11.76
C ALA A 60 7.27 -4.52 10.87
N THR A 61 6.40 -4.18 9.91
CA THR A 61 5.87 -5.12 8.92
C THR A 61 6.76 -5.28 7.67
N GLY A 62 7.76 -4.43 7.49
CA GLY A 62 8.59 -4.38 6.28
C GLY A 62 8.03 -3.49 5.16
N PHE A 63 6.85 -2.89 5.33
CA PHE A 63 6.25 -1.98 4.36
C PHE A 63 7.05 -0.68 4.21
N VAL A 64 7.66 -0.19 5.29
CA VAL A 64 8.59 0.95 5.28
C VAL A 64 10.01 0.45 5.51
N ASN A 65 10.93 0.78 4.61
CA ASN A 65 12.33 0.37 4.69
C ASN A 65 13.11 1.14 5.75
N ARG A 66 12.75 2.41 6.00
CA ARG A 66 13.44 3.28 6.96
C ARG A 66 12.51 4.36 7.49
N VAL A 67 12.57 4.60 8.80
CA VAL A 67 11.92 5.74 9.45
C VAL A 67 12.99 6.70 9.93
N VAL A 68 12.82 7.99 9.65
CA VAL A 68 13.75 9.05 10.01
C VAL A 68 13.00 10.29 10.51
N PRO A 69 13.63 11.20 11.26
CA PRO A 69 13.04 12.50 11.55
C PRO A 69 12.61 13.24 10.27
N LEU A 70 11.50 13.95 10.30
CA LEU A 70 10.98 14.67 9.13
C LEU A 70 12.05 15.59 8.49
N ALA A 71 12.88 16.25 9.29
CA ALA A 71 13.95 17.11 8.80
C ALA A 71 15.04 16.37 8.00
N GLU A 72 15.16 15.05 8.18
CA GLU A 72 16.16 14.20 7.53
C GLU A 72 15.59 13.41 6.34
N LEU A 73 14.28 13.49 6.09
CA LEU A 73 13.59 12.64 5.12
C LEU A 73 14.20 12.74 3.72
N GLU A 74 14.38 13.96 3.22
CA GLU A 74 14.93 14.17 1.88
C GLU A 74 16.38 13.67 1.78
N ALA A 75 17.23 14.06 2.73
CA ALA A 75 18.63 13.66 2.75
C ALA A 75 18.81 12.14 2.84
N SER A 76 18.03 11.49 3.69
CA SER A 76 18.05 10.02 3.84
C SER A 76 17.58 9.31 2.58
N THR A 77 16.53 9.83 1.94
CA THR A 77 15.98 9.30 0.69
C THR A 77 16.99 9.41 -0.46
N LEU A 78 17.59 10.60 -0.63
CA LEU A 78 18.61 10.84 -1.65
C LEU A 78 19.88 10.02 -1.42
N ASN A 79 20.28 9.82 -0.16
CA ASN A 79 21.40 8.94 0.16
C ASN A 79 21.11 7.49 -0.24
N MET A 80 19.93 6.96 0.07
CA MET A 80 19.54 5.61 -0.36
C MET A 80 19.53 5.50 -1.89
N ALA A 81 18.96 6.47 -2.58
CA ALA A 81 18.94 6.51 -4.04
C ALA A 81 20.35 6.55 -4.64
N SER A 82 21.27 7.32 -4.05
CA SER A 82 22.67 7.42 -4.48
C SER A 82 23.43 6.09 -4.32
N VAL A 83 23.21 5.39 -3.20
CA VAL A 83 23.78 4.06 -2.98
C VAL A 83 23.30 3.06 -4.04
N ILE A 84 22.02 3.12 -4.40
CA ILE A 84 21.44 2.27 -5.45
C ILE A 84 21.99 2.66 -6.82
N ALA A 85 22.04 3.95 -7.14
CA ALA A 85 22.53 4.44 -8.42
C ALA A 85 24.01 4.07 -8.70
N ALA A 86 24.79 3.85 -7.66
CA ALA A 86 26.19 3.38 -7.77
C ALA A 86 26.33 1.88 -8.08
N LYS A 87 25.24 1.11 -8.12
CA LYS A 87 25.27 -0.32 -8.40
C LYS A 87 25.16 -0.62 -9.90
N PRO A 88 25.66 -1.79 -10.35
CA PRO A 88 25.54 -2.21 -11.75
C PRO A 88 24.07 -2.24 -12.20
N ARG A 89 23.71 -1.38 -13.16
CA ARG A 89 22.34 -1.18 -13.62
C ARG A 89 21.63 -2.47 -14.07
N PHE A 90 22.35 -3.34 -14.78
CA PHE A 90 21.76 -4.61 -15.25
C PHE A 90 21.42 -5.53 -14.08
N ALA A 91 22.29 -5.62 -13.07
CA ALA A 91 22.05 -6.44 -11.89
C ALA A 91 20.85 -5.92 -11.08
N LEU A 92 20.71 -4.59 -10.91
CA LEU A 92 19.55 -3.99 -10.27
C LEU A 92 18.24 -4.33 -11.01
N LYS A 93 18.26 -4.22 -12.35
CA LYS A 93 17.09 -4.60 -13.15
C LYS A 93 16.72 -6.06 -12.94
N MET A 94 17.68 -6.96 -13.01
CA MET A 94 17.43 -8.40 -12.83
C MET A 94 16.96 -8.73 -11.40
N ALA A 95 17.49 -8.08 -10.38
CA ALA A 95 17.03 -8.25 -9.00
C ALA A 95 15.57 -7.81 -8.84
N LYS A 96 15.17 -6.65 -9.40
CA LYS A 96 13.79 -6.18 -9.40
C LYS A 96 12.87 -7.16 -10.12
N GLU A 97 13.25 -7.61 -11.32
CA GLU A 97 12.46 -8.59 -12.09
C GLU A 97 12.29 -9.92 -11.33
N ALA A 98 13.34 -10.40 -10.67
CA ALA A 98 13.28 -11.63 -9.89
C ALA A 98 12.29 -11.53 -8.71
N ILE A 99 12.31 -10.39 -7.98
CA ILE A 99 11.38 -10.15 -6.87
C ILE A 99 9.95 -10.02 -7.38
N ASN A 100 9.73 -9.27 -8.47
CA ASN A 100 8.42 -9.14 -9.08
C ASN A 100 7.88 -10.49 -9.57
N ALA A 101 8.70 -11.30 -10.24
CA ALA A 101 8.32 -12.63 -10.70
C ALA A 101 7.93 -13.56 -9.53
N ALA A 102 8.63 -13.45 -8.39
CA ALA A 102 8.25 -14.20 -7.18
C ALA A 102 6.86 -13.79 -6.66
N HIS A 103 6.56 -12.49 -6.57
CA HIS A 103 5.24 -12.00 -6.20
C HIS A 103 4.16 -12.42 -7.21
N ASP A 104 4.47 -12.39 -8.49
CA ASP A 104 3.54 -12.80 -9.55
C ASP A 104 3.24 -14.31 -9.47
N ALA A 105 4.26 -15.14 -9.17
CA ALA A 105 4.09 -16.57 -8.91
C ALA A 105 3.25 -16.85 -7.64
N MET A 106 3.26 -15.94 -6.66
CA MET A 106 2.39 -15.99 -5.47
C MET A 106 0.95 -15.52 -5.77
N GLY A 107 0.59 -15.20 -7.00
CA GLY A 107 -0.77 -14.87 -7.43
C GLY A 107 -1.10 -13.37 -7.41
N ARG A 108 -0.12 -12.48 -7.36
CA ARG A 108 -0.37 -11.01 -7.35
C ARG A 108 -1.23 -10.54 -8.53
N PRO A 109 -1.02 -10.96 -9.80
CA PRO A 109 -1.87 -10.55 -10.92
C PRO A 109 -3.32 -10.97 -10.76
N GLN A 110 -3.56 -12.18 -10.25
CA GLN A 110 -4.91 -12.70 -9.98
C GLN A 110 -5.58 -11.92 -8.83
N ALA A 111 -4.82 -11.59 -7.79
CA ALA A 111 -5.32 -10.76 -6.69
C ALA A 111 -5.76 -9.38 -7.20
N MET A 112 -4.94 -8.72 -8.04
CA MET A 112 -5.28 -7.43 -8.66
C MET A 112 -6.55 -7.52 -9.51
N SER A 113 -6.67 -8.55 -10.35
CA SER A 113 -7.85 -8.75 -11.18
C SER A 113 -9.11 -9.01 -10.35
N THR A 114 -8.99 -9.82 -9.30
CA THR A 114 -10.11 -10.15 -8.40
C THR A 114 -10.57 -8.91 -7.63
N ILE A 115 -9.63 -8.15 -7.06
CA ILE A 115 -10.01 -6.95 -6.28
C ILE A 115 -10.66 -5.90 -7.18
N PHE A 116 -10.21 -5.73 -8.42
CA PHE A 116 -10.86 -4.82 -9.35
C PHE A 116 -12.33 -5.17 -9.58
N ALA A 117 -12.64 -6.45 -9.78
CA ALA A 117 -14.01 -6.92 -9.95
C ALA A 117 -14.86 -6.69 -8.67
N LEU A 118 -14.30 -6.99 -7.49
CA LEU A 118 -14.98 -6.76 -6.20
C LEU A 118 -15.17 -5.26 -5.92
N HIS A 119 -14.20 -4.44 -6.26
CA HIS A 119 -14.27 -2.98 -6.15
C HIS A 119 -15.42 -2.42 -7.01
N GLN A 120 -15.54 -2.84 -8.27
CA GLN A 120 -16.66 -2.46 -9.13
C GLN A 120 -18.01 -2.97 -8.63
N LEU A 121 -18.05 -4.16 -8.04
CA LEU A 121 -19.25 -4.69 -7.39
C LEU A 121 -19.69 -3.81 -6.20
N CYS A 122 -18.73 -3.36 -5.38
CA CYS A 122 -19.03 -2.41 -4.29
C CYS A 122 -19.63 -1.11 -4.82
N HIS A 123 -19.07 -0.52 -5.88
CA HIS A 123 -19.64 0.67 -6.50
C HIS A 123 -21.06 0.43 -7.03
N SER A 124 -21.30 -0.71 -7.69
CA SER A 124 -22.62 -1.08 -8.18
C SER A 124 -23.63 -1.24 -7.05
N HIS A 125 -23.23 -1.87 -5.95
CA HIS A 125 -24.05 -2.00 -4.75
C HIS A 125 -24.37 -0.63 -4.14
N ASN A 126 -23.37 0.24 -3.98
CA ASN A 126 -23.55 1.58 -3.42
C ASN A 126 -24.48 2.44 -4.28
N MET A 127 -24.38 2.34 -5.62
CA MET A 127 -25.31 3.00 -6.54
C MET A 127 -26.76 2.56 -6.30
N GLN A 128 -27.01 1.27 -6.03
CA GLN A 128 -28.36 0.75 -5.77
C GLN A 128 -28.88 1.19 -4.40
N VAL A 129 -28.03 1.21 -3.38
CA VAL A 129 -28.43 1.46 -1.99
C VAL A 129 -28.45 2.96 -1.68
N TYR A 130 -27.48 3.72 -2.14
CA TYR A 130 -27.25 5.12 -1.79
C TYR A 130 -27.46 6.10 -2.94
N GLY A 131 -27.64 5.62 -4.18
CA GLY A 131 -27.74 6.47 -5.38
C GLY A 131 -26.42 7.10 -5.82
N MET A 132 -25.28 6.68 -5.24
CA MET A 132 -23.95 7.16 -5.56
C MET A 132 -22.91 6.01 -5.45
N PRO A 133 -21.74 6.11 -6.12
CA PRO A 133 -20.78 4.99 -6.18
C PRO A 133 -20.05 4.73 -4.86
N VAL A 134 -20.20 5.62 -3.86
CA VAL A 134 -19.59 5.48 -2.54
C VAL A 134 -20.66 5.55 -1.45
N SER A 135 -20.34 4.99 -0.29
CA SER A 135 -21.20 5.09 0.90
C SER A 135 -21.24 6.54 1.42
N THR A 136 -22.36 6.90 2.07
CA THR A 136 -22.57 8.21 2.71
C THR A 136 -22.09 8.25 4.16
N PHE A 137 -21.39 7.23 4.65
CA PHE A 137 -20.85 7.26 6.01
C PHE A 137 -19.83 8.40 6.17
N GLU A 138 -19.98 9.16 7.25
CA GLU A 138 -19.01 10.20 7.59
C GLU A 138 -17.64 9.57 7.89
N ILE A 139 -16.61 10.02 7.20
CA ILE A 139 -15.23 9.63 7.48
C ILE A 139 -14.86 10.22 8.84
N LYS A 140 -14.73 9.39 9.86
CA LYS A 140 -14.21 9.80 11.16
C LYS A 140 -12.76 10.20 11.00
N LYS A 141 -12.47 11.51 11.16
CA LYS A 141 -11.09 11.98 11.28
C LYS A 141 -10.51 11.53 12.63
N PRO A 142 -9.22 11.16 12.69
CA PRO A 142 -8.55 10.84 13.93
C PRO A 142 -8.47 12.02 14.88
#